data_94d3039cdb71687b00b1d87de08f6241
#
_entry.id   94d3039cdb71687b00b1d87de08f6241
#
_cell.length_a   1.000
_cell.length_b   1.000
_cell.length_c   1.000
_cell.angle_alpha   90.00
_cell.angle_beta   90.00
_cell.angle_gamma   90.00
#
_symmetry.space_group_name_H-M   'P 1'
#
loop_
_entity.id
_entity.type
_entity.pdbx_description
1 polymer ?
#
loop_
_entity_poly.entity_id
_entity_poly.type
_entity_poly.pdbx_seq_one_letter_code
_entity_poly.pdbx_strand_id
1 'polypeptide(L)'
;GDGTVNEVLNGLMQAQKEGKRAALGVICAGRGNDFAAGPGIPEDIPGGCQALKADQRQWIDIGKVTGGVYPDGRYFVNNVGVGFDAIGTIEVAKLPQWGMLSFMIAIIKTIFLYYKGPVIKIDYDDQTLTSDTLMFLTMNGRRMGNGFQMAPESRLDDGLFDLVLARQVSRLRIFSLIPHFMKGTQGTQPEISTWRAARLSITAVKGTLPAQSDGEILCVDGTRLEIEILPRQIEVVCAAKKD
;
A
#
# COMPACT_ATOMS: atom_id res chain seq x y z
N GLY A 1 -11.92 0.38 9.23
CA GLY A 1 -10.91 1.09 8.45
C GLY A 1 -9.73 0.18 8.12
N ASP A 2 -8.74 0.68 7.37
CA ASP A 2 -7.66 -0.13 6.79
C ASP A 2 -6.82 -0.87 7.84
N GLY A 3 -6.49 -0.24 8.96
CA GLY A 3 -5.79 -0.90 10.07
C GLY A 3 -6.54 -2.12 10.62
N THR A 4 -7.87 -2.00 10.80
CA THR A 4 -8.71 -3.15 11.25
C THR A 4 -8.70 -4.26 10.18
N VAL A 5 -8.77 -3.89 8.89
CA VAL A 5 -8.69 -4.86 7.79
C VAL A 5 -7.36 -5.61 7.83
N ASN A 6 -6.23 -4.91 8.04
CA ASN A 6 -4.92 -5.53 8.14
C ASN A 6 -4.80 -6.49 9.33
N GLU A 7 -5.29 -6.09 10.51
CA GLU A 7 -5.29 -6.97 11.70
C GLU A 7 -6.14 -8.23 11.50
N VAL A 8 -7.34 -8.08 10.96
CA VAL A 8 -8.23 -9.21 10.64
C VAL A 8 -7.59 -10.12 9.59
N LEU A 9 -6.98 -9.56 8.54
CA LEU A 9 -6.23 -10.32 7.55
C LEU A 9 -5.18 -11.21 8.20
N ASN A 10 -4.33 -10.64 9.05
CA ASN A 10 -3.24 -11.39 9.69
C ASN A 10 -3.80 -12.51 10.59
N GLY A 11 -4.94 -12.26 11.28
CA GLY A 11 -5.67 -13.29 12.02
C GLY A 11 -6.22 -14.41 11.12
N LEU A 12 -6.80 -14.06 9.97
CA LEU A 12 -7.31 -15.04 8.99
C LEU A 12 -6.17 -15.89 8.40
N MET A 13 -5.05 -15.27 8.05
CA MET A 13 -3.87 -15.97 7.54
C MET A 13 -3.27 -16.91 8.58
N GLN A 14 -3.32 -16.54 9.86
CA GLN A 14 -2.92 -17.44 10.96
C GLN A 14 -3.89 -18.62 11.10
N ALA A 15 -5.20 -18.37 11.06
CA ALA A 15 -6.23 -19.42 11.14
C ALA A 15 -6.13 -20.42 9.97
N GLN A 16 -5.75 -19.95 8.76
CA GLN A 16 -5.52 -20.83 7.62
C GLN A 16 -4.40 -21.84 7.86
N LYS A 17 -3.32 -21.47 8.56
CA LYS A 17 -2.26 -22.41 8.94
C LYS A 17 -2.77 -23.54 9.86
N GLU A 18 -3.86 -23.29 10.57
CA GLU A 18 -4.56 -24.26 11.40
C GLU A 18 -5.69 -25.01 10.66
N GLY A 19 -5.78 -24.85 9.34
CA GLY A 19 -6.80 -25.49 8.50
C GLY A 19 -8.18 -24.84 8.56
N LYS A 20 -8.32 -23.66 9.20
CA LYS A 20 -9.59 -22.92 9.28
C LYS A 20 -9.65 -21.86 8.17
N ARG A 21 -10.83 -21.65 7.58
CA ARG A 21 -11.04 -20.64 6.53
C ARG A 21 -12.28 -19.81 6.83
N ALA A 22 -12.19 -18.52 6.55
CA ALA A 22 -13.32 -17.60 6.57
C ALA A 22 -13.14 -16.53 5.50
N ALA A 23 -14.25 -15.97 5.02
CA ALA A 23 -14.24 -14.83 4.12
C ALA A 23 -14.12 -13.52 4.91
N LEU A 24 -13.45 -12.53 4.32
CA LEU A 24 -13.33 -11.19 4.86
C LEU A 24 -14.51 -10.34 4.38
N GLY A 25 -15.37 -9.93 5.30
CA GLY A 25 -16.42 -8.94 5.06
C GLY A 25 -16.03 -7.58 5.66
N VAL A 26 -16.21 -6.50 4.91
CA VAL A 26 -15.82 -5.15 5.34
C VAL A 26 -16.99 -4.18 5.23
N ILE A 27 -17.20 -3.37 6.26
CA ILE A 27 -18.06 -2.18 6.25
C ILE A 27 -17.18 -0.96 6.40
N CYS A 28 -17.31 -0.02 5.47
CA CYS A 28 -16.52 1.21 5.44
C CYS A 28 -16.96 2.21 6.51
N ALA A 29 -16.41 2.06 7.72
CA ALA A 29 -16.62 2.97 8.85
C ALA A 29 -15.31 3.66 9.28
N GLY A 30 -14.22 3.45 8.56
CA GLY A 30 -12.91 4.06 8.79
C GLY A 30 -12.75 5.42 8.11
N ARG A 31 -11.57 6.02 8.25
CA ARG A 31 -11.23 7.32 7.67
C ARG A 31 -10.71 7.25 6.23
N GLY A 32 -9.90 6.24 5.91
CA GLY A 32 -9.34 6.03 4.57
C GLY A 32 -10.19 5.08 3.75
N ASN A 33 -10.39 3.87 4.27
CA ASN A 33 -11.08 2.76 3.60
C ASN A 33 -10.50 2.48 2.21
N ASP A 34 -9.18 2.65 2.08
CA ASP A 34 -8.48 2.56 0.79
C ASP A 34 -8.55 1.15 0.20
N PHE A 35 -8.54 0.12 1.05
CA PHE A 35 -8.71 -1.27 0.63
C PHE A 35 -10.03 -1.50 -0.12
N ALA A 36 -11.12 -0.86 0.30
CA ALA A 36 -12.46 -1.11 -0.25
C ALA A 36 -12.55 -0.85 -1.76
N ALA A 37 -11.72 0.03 -2.29
CA ALA A 37 -11.70 0.38 -3.71
C ALA A 37 -11.28 -0.79 -4.61
N GLY A 38 -10.36 -1.65 -4.15
CA GLY A 38 -9.87 -2.80 -4.92
C GLY A 38 -10.97 -3.83 -5.17
N PRO A 39 -11.60 -4.40 -4.13
CA PRO A 39 -12.69 -5.38 -4.28
C PRO A 39 -14.03 -4.79 -4.72
N GLY A 40 -14.15 -3.47 -4.82
CA GLY A 40 -15.43 -2.82 -5.14
C GLY A 40 -16.44 -2.87 -3.99
N ILE A 41 -15.96 -2.76 -2.76
CA ILE A 41 -16.82 -2.68 -1.56
C ILE A 41 -17.45 -1.29 -1.50
N PRO A 42 -18.79 -1.19 -1.26
CA PRO A 42 -19.46 0.10 -1.13
C PRO A 42 -18.86 0.95 0.01
N GLU A 43 -18.69 2.24 -0.24
CA GLU A 43 -18.08 3.16 0.74
C GLU A 43 -19.07 3.62 1.84
N ASP A 44 -20.37 3.43 1.63
CA ASP A 44 -21.39 3.73 2.61
C ASP A 44 -21.80 2.49 3.42
N ILE A 45 -22.25 2.71 4.67
CA ILE A 45 -22.63 1.62 5.59
C ILE A 45 -23.82 0.81 5.07
N PRO A 46 -24.92 1.41 4.57
CA PRO A 46 -26.04 0.64 4.00
C PRO A 46 -25.63 -0.25 2.84
N GLY A 47 -24.83 0.28 1.91
CA GLY A 47 -24.29 -0.49 0.78
C GLY A 47 -23.39 -1.64 1.24
N GLY A 48 -22.51 -1.41 2.22
CA GLY A 48 -21.69 -2.44 2.84
C GLY A 48 -22.54 -3.56 3.48
N CYS A 49 -23.59 -3.22 4.20
CA CYS A 49 -24.52 -4.20 4.77
C CYS A 49 -25.25 -5.01 3.67
N GLN A 50 -25.65 -4.36 2.59
CA GLN A 50 -26.26 -5.04 1.43
C GLN A 50 -25.30 -5.99 0.75
N ALA A 51 -24.03 -5.60 0.56
CA ALA A 51 -22.99 -6.47 0.02
C ALA A 51 -22.78 -7.71 0.89
N LEU A 52 -22.68 -7.54 2.21
CA LEU A 52 -22.59 -8.67 3.15
C LEU A 52 -23.81 -9.61 3.07
N LYS A 53 -25.02 -9.05 2.96
CA LYS A 53 -26.24 -9.85 2.80
C LYS A 53 -26.27 -10.62 1.48
N ALA A 54 -25.76 -10.03 0.40
CA ALA A 54 -25.70 -10.66 -0.92
C ALA A 54 -24.64 -11.78 -0.99
N ASP A 55 -23.64 -11.73 -0.11
CA ASP A 55 -22.54 -12.71 0.04
C ASP A 55 -21.85 -13.07 -1.30
N GLN A 56 -21.72 -12.09 -2.20
CA GLN A 56 -20.89 -12.24 -3.41
C GLN A 56 -19.43 -12.21 -3.02
N ARG A 57 -18.65 -13.20 -3.42
CA ARG A 57 -17.27 -13.36 -3.00
C ARG A 57 -16.32 -13.38 -4.18
N GLN A 58 -15.12 -12.85 -3.96
CA GLN A 58 -14.00 -12.99 -4.88
C GLN A 58 -12.72 -13.38 -4.12
N TRP A 59 -11.91 -14.22 -4.75
CA TRP A 59 -10.57 -14.52 -4.25
C TRP A 59 -9.64 -13.37 -4.55
N ILE A 60 -8.84 -12.97 -3.56
CA ILE A 60 -7.83 -11.94 -3.74
C ILE A 60 -6.44 -12.45 -3.39
N ASP A 61 -5.47 -11.82 -4.00
CA ASP A 61 -4.06 -11.98 -3.73
C ASP A 61 -3.69 -11.19 -2.47
N ILE A 62 -2.74 -11.70 -1.71
CA ILE A 62 -2.26 -11.10 -0.47
C ILE A 62 -0.75 -10.91 -0.57
N GLY A 63 -0.28 -9.75 -0.18
CA GLY A 63 1.15 -9.52 -0.05
C GLY A 63 1.69 -10.03 1.29
N LYS A 64 2.95 -10.47 1.28
CA LYS A 64 3.72 -10.74 2.49
C LYS A 64 5.02 -9.93 2.44
N VAL A 65 5.31 -9.19 3.49
CA VAL A 65 6.58 -8.47 3.67
C VAL A 65 7.34 -9.07 4.84
N THR A 66 8.65 -9.29 4.64
CA THR A 66 9.57 -9.83 5.65
C THR A 66 10.70 -8.85 5.88
N GLY A 67 11.01 -8.58 7.13
CA GLY A 67 12.06 -7.63 7.55
C GLY A 67 11.57 -6.61 8.57
N GLY A 68 12.45 -5.72 9.01
CA GLY A 68 12.14 -4.74 10.04
C GLY A 68 11.70 -5.40 11.36
N VAL A 69 10.57 -4.94 11.90
CA VAL A 69 10.00 -5.48 13.15
C VAL A 69 9.25 -6.81 12.94
N TYR A 70 9.14 -7.28 11.71
CA TYR A 70 8.47 -8.54 11.34
C TYR A 70 9.45 -9.51 10.65
N PRO A 71 10.41 -10.12 11.38
CA PRO A 71 11.39 -11.04 10.79
C PRO A 71 10.74 -12.32 10.22
N ASP A 72 9.59 -12.75 10.76
CA ASP A 72 8.82 -13.91 10.26
C ASP A 72 7.81 -13.52 9.17
N GLY A 73 7.71 -12.23 8.88
CA GLY A 73 6.82 -11.64 7.90
C GLY A 73 5.48 -11.18 8.44
N ARG A 74 4.88 -10.20 7.76
CA ARG A 74 3.53 -9.66 7.98
C ARG A 74 2.77 -9.66 6.67
N TYR A 75 1.50 -10.00 6.72
CA TYR A 75 0.62 -9.95 5.55
C TYR A 75 0.02 -8.56 5.37
N PHE A 76 -0.19 -8.17 4.11
CA PHE A 76 -0.82 -6.91 3.76
C PHE A 76 -1.77 -7.07 2.57
N VAL A 77 -2.80 -6.23 2.51
CA VAL A 77 -3.81 -6.27 1.44
C VAL A 77 -3.62 -5.15 0.43
N ASN A 78 -3.03 -4.02 0.84
CA ASN A 78 -3.05 -2.81 0.04
C ASN A 78 -1.65 -2.43 -0.47
N ASN A 79 -0.70 -2.14 0.42
CA ASN A 79 0.63 -1.72 -0.03
C ASN A 79 1.76 -1.88 0.99
N VAL A 80 2.99 -1.85 0.46
CA VAL A 80 4.21 -1.53 1.20
C VAL A 80 4.83 -0.27 0.59
N GLY A 81 5.15 0.69 1.42
CA GLY A 81 5.79 1.94 1.01
C GLY A 81 7.13 2.18 1.69
N VAL A 82 8.10 2.70 0.94
CA VAL A 82 9.46 3.00 1.38
C VAL A 82 9.79 4.47 1.10
N GLY A 83 10.51 5.09 2.03
CA GLY A 83 10.99 6.47 1.90
C GLY A 83 9.94 7.49 2.32
N PHE A 84 9.64 8.45 1.45
CA PHE A 84 8.74 9.57 1.71
C PHE A 84 7.37 9.13 2.25
N ASP A 85 6.82 8.04 1.73
CA ASP A 85 5.53 7.48 2.14
C ASP A 85 5.55 7.01 3.61
N ALA A 86 6.55 6.23 4.02
CA ALA A 86 6.68 5.76 5.40
C ALA A 86 6.85 6.93 6.38
N ILE A 87 7.63 7.93 6.02
CA ILE A 87 7.81 9.14 6.83
C ILE A 87 6.48 9.93 6.90
N GLY A 88 5.75 10.04 5.78
CA GLY A 88 4.41 10.63 5.76
C GLY A 88 3.44 9.92 6.70
N THR A 89 3.48 8.60 6.74
CA THR A 89 2.68 7.78 7.66
C THR A 89 3.03 8.08 9.13
N ILE A 90 4.31 8.20 9.47
CA ILE A 90 4.77 8.60 10.81
C ILE A 90 4.27 10.01 11.16
N GLU A 91 4.33 10.95 10.23
CA GLU A 91 3.90 12.32 10.48
C GLU A 91 2.38 12.45 10.60
N VAL A 92 1.60 11.72 9.80
CA VAL A 92 0.13 11.74 9.90
C VAL A 92 -0.36 11.14 11.23
N ALA A 93 0.34 10.14 11.76
CA ALA A 93 0.00 9.53 13.04
C ALA A 93 0.12 10.50 14.23
N LYS A 94 0.95 11.54 14.10
CA LYS A 94 1.17 12.59 15.12
C LYS A 94 0.10 13.71 15.07
N LEU A 95 -0.75 13.72 14.04
CA LEU A 95 -1.71 14.79 13.81
C LEU A 95 -3.13 14.40 14.30
N PRO A 96 -3.95 15.38 14.66
CA PRO A 96 -5.37 15.14 14.93
C PRO A 96 -6.07 14.54 13.70
N GLN A 97 -7.17 13.85 13.95
CA GLN A 97 -7.89 13.07 12.92
C GLN A 97 -8.84 13.96 12.09
N TRP A 98 -8.29 14.85 11.27
CA TRP A 98 -9.02 15.77 10.40
C TRP A 98 -9.22 15.24 8.96
N GLY A 99 -9.13 13.91 8.76
CA GLY A 99 -9.29 13.29 7.44
C GLY A 99 -8.19 13.73 6.46
N MET A 100 -8.57 14.09 5.24
CA MET A 100 -7.65 14.51 4.16
C MET A 100 -6.73 15.67 4.60
N LEU A 101 -7.19 16.59 5.46
CA LEU A 101 -6.37 17.71 5.91
C LEU A 101 -5.13 17.25 6.69
N SER A 102 -5.24 16.21 7.53
CA SER A 102 -4.09 15.65 8.24
C SER A 102 -3.06 15.06 7.28
N PHE A 103 -3.51 14.38 6.22
CA PHE A 103 -2.62 13.86 5.18
C PHE A 103 -1.90 15.00 4.44
N MET A 104 -2.59 16.05 4.05
CA MET A 104 -1.98 17.20 3.38
C MET A 104 -0.94 17.89 4.27
N ILE A 105 -1.23 18.08 5.55
CA ILE A 105 -0.27 18.66 6.51
C ILE A 105 0.95 17.73 6.66
N ALA A 106 0.74 16.41 6.78
CA ALA A 106 1.83 15.44 6.88
C ALA A 106 2.71 15.46 5.63
N ILE A 107 2.12 15.50 4.42
CA ILE A 107 2.86 15.61 3.16
C ILE A 107 3.73 16.88 3.15
N ILE A 108 3.16 18.04 3.49
CA ILE A 108 3.89 19.30 3.54
C ILE A 108 5.06 19.20 4.55
N LYS A 109 4.81 18.71 5.76
CA LYS A 109 5.86 18.48 6.76
C LYS A 109 6.96 17.57 6.23
N THR A 110 6.58 16.46 5.61
CA THR A 110 7.53 15.48 5.06
C THR A 110 8.39 16.09 3.96
N ILE A 111 7.82 16.92 3.06
CA ILE A 111 8.59 17.66 2.04
C ILE A 111 9.65 18.56 2.66
N PHE A 112 9.36 19.22 3.77
CA PHE A 112 10.31 20.14 4.39
C PHE A 112 11.34 19.45 5.28
N LEU A 113 10.94 18.42 6.04
CA LEU A 113 11.77 17.75 7.04
C LEU A 113 12.59 16.59 6.47
N TYR A 114 12.04 15.86 5.48
CA TYR A 114 12.58 14.57 5.01
C TYR A 114 12.68 14.53 3.48
N TYR A 115 13.16 15.61 2.91
CA TYR A 115 13.26 15.81 1.46
C TYR A 115 14.16 14.80 0.75
N LYS A 116 15.18 14.24 1.42
CA LYS A 116 16.12 13.30 0.80
C LYS A 116 15.81 11.89 1.22
N GLY A 117 15.50 11.06 0.23
CA GLY A 117 15.31 9.62 0.42
C GLY A 117 16.62 8.82 0.29
N PRO A 118 16.55 7.51 0.51
CA PRO A 118 17.69 6.60 0.36
C PRO A 118 18.07 6.36 -1.10
N VAL A 119 19.28 5.84 -1.32
CA VAL A 119 19.59 5.09 -2.53
C VAL A 119 19.22 3.65 -2.25
N ILE A 120 18.30 3.10 -3.03
CA ILE A 120 17.86 1.71 -2.89
C ILE A 120 18.25 0.88 -4.11
N LYS A 121 18.55 -0.39 -3.85
CA LYS A 121 18.64 -1.44 -4.84
C LYS A 121 17.35 -2.27 -4.73
N ILE A 122 16.69 -2.47 -5.85
CA ILE A 122 15.49 -3.30 -6.00
C ILE A 122 15.88 -4.48 -6.89
N ASP A 123 15.85 -5.69 -6.33
CA ASP A 123 15.95 -6.92 -7.10
C ASP A 123 14.52 -7.47 -7.27
N TYR A 124 14.08 -7.68 -8.49
CA TYR A 124 12.72 -8.17 -8.80
C TYR A 124 12.79 -9.11 -10.01
N ASP A 125 12.12 -10.25 -9.90
CA ASP A 125 12.25 -11.34 -10.84
C ASP A 125 13.73 -11.59 -11.17
N ASP A 126 14.13 -11.51 -12.45
CA ASP A 126 15.54 -11.65 -12.87
C ASP A 126 16.23 -10.30 -13.16
N GLN A 127 15.69 -9.19 -12.63
CA GLN A 127 16.17 -7.83 -12.88
C GLN A 127 16.64 -7.13 -11.62
N THR A 128 17.54 -6.17 -11.80
CA THR A 128 18.05 -5.32 -10.72
C THR A 128 18.02 -3.86 -11.16
N LEU A 129 17.52 -3.00 -10.28
CA LEU A 129 17.51 -1.55 -10.45
C LEU A 129 18.10 -0.88 -9.20
N THR A 130 18.97 0.12 -9.39
CA THR A 130 19.44 0.99 -8.30
C THR A 130 19.03 2.43 -8.60
N SER A 131 18.48 3.11 -7.62
CA SER A 131 17.97 4.48 -7.80
C SER A 131 18.09 5.32 -6.55
N ASP A 132 18.38 6.62 -6.75
CA ASP A 132 18.08 7.66 -5.77
C ASP A 132 16.56 7.78 -5.67
N THR A 133 15.99 7.45 -4.52
CA THR A 133 14.57 7.24 -4.36
C THR A 133 13.95 8.23 -3.41
N LEU A 134 12.99 9.00 -3.88
CA LEU A 134 12.10 9.76 -3.00
C LEU A 134 11.11 8.81 -2.33
N MET A 135 10.44 7.98 -3.12
CA MET A 135 9.41 7.05 -2.68
C MET A 135 9.41 5.80 -3.58
N PHE A 136 9.27 4.64 -2.97
CA PHE A 136 9.00 3.40 -3.68
C PHE A 136 7.79 2.70 -3.07
N LEU A 137 6.84 2.30 -3.92
CA LEU A 137 5.62 1.62 -3.51
C LEU A 137 5.51 0.26 -4.18
N THR A 138 5.12 -0.73 -3.40
CA THR A 138 4.67 -2.04 -3.85
C THR A 138 3.17 -2.11 -3.60
N MET A 139 2.38 -1.95 -4.65
CA MET A 139 0.92 -1.85 -4.58
C MET A 139 0.26 -3.17 -4.94
N ASN A 140 -0.61 -3.65 -4.07
CA ASN A 140 -1.60 -4.68 -4.35
C ASN A 140 -2.98 -4.04 -4.58
N GLY A 141 -3.29 -2.99 -3.79
CA GLY A 141 -4.47 -2.15 -4.00
C GLY A 141 -4.22 -0.97 -4.94
N ARG A 142 -5.29 -0.24 -5.27
CA ARG A 142 -5.27 0.86 -6.25
C ARG A 142 -4.90 2.20 -5.65
N ARG A 143 -5.28 2.43 -4.39
CA ARG A 143 -5.16 3.75 -3.74
C ARG A 143 -4.66 3.64 -2.31
N MET A 144 -4.17 4.73 -1.78
CA MET A 144 -3.76 4.88 -0.40
C MET A 144 -3.92 6.34 0.07
N GLY A 145 -3.80 6.57 1.38
CA GLY A 145 -3.78 7.91 1.93
C GLY A 145 -5.08 8.69 1.71
N ASN A 146 -6.24 8.00 1.75
CA ASN A 146 -7.55 8.59 1.60
C ASN A 146 -7.79 9.22 0.21
N GLY A 147 -7.48 8.50 -0.85
CA GLY A 147 -7.85 8.85 -2.21
C GLY A 147 -6.74 9.14 -3.21
N PHE A 148 -5.47 9.01 -2.83
CA PHE A 148 -4.39 9.03 -3.80
C PHE A 148 -4.41 7.75 -4.65
N GLN A 149 -4.48 7.91 -5.98
CA GLN A 149 -4.52 6.83 -6.95
C GLN A 149 -3.10 6.35 -7.30
N MET A 150 -2.47 5.60 -6.39
CA MET A 150 -1.06 5.22 -6.55
C MET A 150 -0.84 4.21 -7.67
N ALA A 151 -1.75 3.26 -7.85
CA ALA A 151 -1.72 2.25 -8.92
C ALA A 151 -3.16 2.02 -9.45
N PRO A 152 -3.71 2.94 -10.25
CA PRO A 152 -5.13 2.89 -10.66
C PRO A 152 -5.50 1.62 -11.45
N GLU A 153 -4.53 1.01 -12.14
CA GLU A 153 -4.72 -0.21 -12.93
C GLU A 153 -4.51 -1.51 -12.13
N SER A 154 -4.15 -1.39 -10.83
CA SER A 154 -3.86 -2.55 -9.99
C SER A 154 -5.05 -3.49 -9.86
N ARG A 155 -4.75 -4.79 -9.84
CA ARG A 155 -5.72 -5.89 -9.71
C ARG A 155 -5.35 -6.76 -8.52
N LEU A 156 -6.35 -7.20 -7.79
CA LEU A 156 -6.16 -8.06 -6.62
C LEU A 156 -6.16 -9.57 -6.96
N ASP A 157 -6.15 -9.95 -8.24
CA ASP A 157 -6.39 -11.33 -8.68
C ASP A 157 -5.49 -11.80 -9.83
N ASP A 158 -4.42 -11.06 -10.15
CA ASP A 158 -3.53 -11.35 -11.28
C ASP A 158 -2.15 -11.89 -10.88
N GLY A 159 -1.90 -12.04 -9.58
CA GLY A 159 -0.64 -12.58 -9.04
C GLY A 159 0.55 -11.62 -9.14
N LEU A 160 0.31 -10.32 -9.31
CA LEU A 160 1.36 -9.31 -9.49
C LEU A 160 1.12 -8.09 -8.59
N PHE A 161 2.22 -7.48 -8.15
CA PHE A 161 2.20 -6.13 -7.61
C PHE A 161 2.42 -5.10 -8.71
N ASP A 162 1.77 -3.96 -8.60
CA ASP A 162 2.11 -2.76 -9.35
C ASP A 162 3.15 -1.95 -8.56
N LEU A 163 4.33 -1.79 -9.14
CA LEU A 163 5.46 -1.10 -8.53
C LEU A 163 5.53 0.33 -9.04
N VAL A 164 5.70 1.28 -8.12
CA VAL A 164 5.78 2.71 -8.43
C VAL A 164 7.03 3.29 -7.79
N LEU A 165 8.00 3.69 -8.61
CA LEU A 165 9.21 4.36 -8.19
C LEU A 165 9.14 5.84 -8.54
N ALA A 166 9.20 6.70 -7.53
CA ALA A 166 9.42 8.13 -7.67
C ALA A 166 10.89 8.45 -7.36
N ARG A 167 11.63 8.90 -8.36
CA ARG A 167 13.03 9.32 -8.18
C ARG A 167 13.13 10.58 -7.34
N GLN A 168 14.29 10.81 -6.78
CA GLN A 168 14.57 12.03 -6.02
C GLN A 168 14.44 13.26 -6.93
N VAL A 169 13.61 14.22 -6.50
CA VAL A 169 13.36 15.48 -7.20
C VAL A 169 13.45 16.68 -6.24
N SER A 170 13.37 17.91 -6.76
CA SER A 170 13.32 19.11 -5.92
C SER A 170 12.01 19.23 -5.14
N ARG A 171 12.01 19.94 -4.02
CA ARG A 171 10.81 20.17 -3.21
C ARG A 171 9.65 20.75 -4.02
N LEU A 172 9.92 21.73 -4.86
CA LEU A 172 8.89 22.34 -5.72
C LEU A 172 8.30 21.33 -6.68
N ARG A 173 9.14 20.42 -7.22
CA ARG A 173 8.68 19.37 -8.09
C ARG A 173 7.78 18.35 -7.37
N ILE A 174 8.06 18.05 -6.09
CA ILE A 174 7.17 17.18 -5.29
C ILE A 174 5.76 17.78 -5.23
N PHE A 175 5.62 19.09 -4.95
CA PHE A 175 4.31 19.74 -4.95
C PHE A 175 3.57 19.62 -6.29
N SER A 176 4.28 19.73 -7.41
CA SER A 176 3.67 19.59 -8.74
C SER A 176 3.27 18.15 -9.08
N LEU A 177 3.83 17.14 -8.40
CA LEU A 177 3.45 15.73 -8.59
C LEU A 177 2.19 15.34 -7.81
N ILE A 178 1.86 16.03 -6.71
CA ILE A 178 0.69 15.70 -5.87
C ILE A 178 -0.60 15.58 -6.69
N PRO A 179 -0.98 16.54 -7.56
CA PRO A 179 -2.18 16.42 -8.38
C PRO A 179 -2.18 15.22 -9.33
N HIS A 180 -1.00 14.78 -9.79
CA HIS A 180 -0.89 13.60 -10.65
C HIS A 180 -1.20 12.32 -9.87
N PHE A 181 -0.69 12.18 -8.64
CA PHE A 181 -1.03 11.05 -7.77
C PHE A 181 -2.50 11.06 -7.33
N MET A 182 -3.10 12.23 -7.15
CA MET A 182 -4.54 12.33 -6.85
C MET A 182 -5.41 11.88 -8.03
N LYS A 183 -4.96 12.11 -9.27
CA LYS A 183 -5.70 11.78 -10.51
C LYS A 183 -5.32 10.43 -11.10
N GLY A 184 -4.30 9.75 -10.57
CA GLY A 184 -3.78 8.51 -11.14
C GLY A 184 -3.00 8.69 -12.45
N THR A 185 -2.46 9.88 -12.71
CA THR A 185 -1.72 10.22 -13.94
C THR A 185 -0.20 10.33 -13.73
N GLN A 186 0.31 9.89 -12.59
CA GLN A 186 1.72 9.99 -12.22
C GLN A 186 2.65 9.25 -13.20
N GLY A 187 2.21 8.14 -13.80
CA GLY A 187 3.00 7.38 -14.77
C GLY A 187 3.36 8.16 -16.04
N THR A 188 2.75 9.34 -16.28
CA THR A 188 3.12 10.23 -17.38
C THR A 188 4.30 11.14 -17.05
N GLN A 189 4.78 11.13 -15.81
CA GLN A 189 5.84 12.02 -15.34
C GLN A 189 7.21 11.34 -15.50
N PRO A 190 8.24 12.05 -15.98
CA PRO A 190 9.53 11.44 -16.31
C PRO A 190 10.29 10.91 -15.10
N GLU A 191 9.99 11.37 -13.89
CA GLU A 191 10.59 10.91 -12.65
C GLU A 191 9.93 9.66 -12.09
N ILE A 192 8.77 9.29 -12.61
CA ILE A 192 7.99 8.14 -12.15
C ILE A 192 8.21 6.97 -13.11
N SER A 193 8.55 5.83 -12.56
CA SER A 193 8.63 4.57 -13.29
C SER A 193 7.64 3.58 -12.67
N THR A 194 6.92 2.86 -13.52
CA THR A 194 5.95 1.84 -13.10
C THR A 194 6.20 0.53 -13.84
N TRP A 195 6.13 -0.57 -13.11
CA TRP A 195 6.22 -1.93 -13.67
C TRP A 195 5.53 -2.92 -12.73
N ARG A 196 5.55 -4.20 -13.07
CA ARG A 196 4.93 -5.26 -12.27
C ARG A 196 5.94 -6.34 -11.92
N ALA A 197 5.77 -6.94 -10.74
CA ALA A 197 6.54 -8.10 -10.31
C ALA A 197 5.75 -8.92 -9.27
N ALA A 198 6.03 -10.22 -9.19
CA ALA A 198 5.47 -11.10 -8.17
C ALA A 198 6.32 -11.16 -6.90
N ARG A 199 7.63 -10.94 -7.03
CA ARG A 199 8.59 -10.94 -5.92
C ARG A 199 9.60 -9.84 -6.10
N LEU A 200 10.01 -9.26 -4.98
CA LEU A 200 11.09 -8.29 -4.97
C LEU A 200 11.80 -8.27 -3.61
N SER A 201 13.05 -7.83 -3.62
CA SER A 201 13.75 -7.40 -2.41
C SER A 201 14.25 -5.98 -2.58
N ILE A 202 14.19 -5.22 -1.49
CA ILE A 202 14.62 -3.82 -1.44
C ILE A 202 15.76 -3.73 -0.44
N THR A 203 16.90 -3.22 -0.88
CA THR A 203 18.09 -3.05 -0.02
C THR A 203 18.53 -1.60 -0.02
N ALA A 204 18.82 -1.03 1.15
CA ALA A 204 19.45 0.28 1.25
C ALA A 204 20.91 0.18 0.81
N VAL A 205 21.26 0.92 -0.25
CA VAL A 205 22.66 1.08 -0.69
C VAL A 205 23.29 2.27 0.03
N LYS A 206 22.48 3.32 0.27
CA LYS A 206 22.91 4.50 1.03
C LYS A 206 21.73 5.05 1.82
N GLY A 207 21.95 5.34 3.10
CA GLY A 207 20.88 5.70 4.03
C GLY A 207 20.21 4.48 4.64
N THR A 208 18.97 4.64 5.09
CA THR A 208 18.15 3.58 5.69
C THR A 208 16.84 3.42 4.92
N LEU A 209 16.12 2.32 5.17
CA LEU A 209 14.80 2.06 4.60
C LEU A 209 13.70 2.38 5.64
N PRO A 210 13.24 3.62 5.78
CA PRO A 210 11.96 3.83 6.46
C PRO A 210 10.88 3.18 5.61
N ALA A 211 10.09 2.30 6.22
CA ALA A 211 9.08 1.53 5.52
C ALA A 211 7.80 1.34 6.36
N GLN A 212 6.68 1.28 5.66
CA GLN A 212 5.36 1.00 6.20
C GLN A 212 4.65 -0.08 5.37
N SER A 213 3.65 -0.74 5.96
CA SER A 213 2.74 -1.66 5.30
C SER A 213 1.32 -1.42 5.78
N ASP A 214 0.38 -1.15 4.88
CA ASP A 214 -1.04 -0.82 5.18
C ASP A 214 -1.21 0.24 6.28
N GLY A 215 -0.28 1.20 6.38
CA GLY A 215 -0.28 2.24 7.40
C GLY A 215 0.47 1.89 8.71
N GLU A 216 0.96 0.68 8.86
CA GLU A 216 1.76 0.25 10.02
C GLU A 216 3.25 0.33 9.73
N ILE A 217 4.04 0.87 10.67
CA ILE A 217 5.48 1.06 10.48
C ILE A 217 6.20 -0.28 10.59
N LEU A 218 6.91 -0.65 9.52
CA LEU A 218 7.77 -1.84 9.46
C LEU A 218 9.15 -1.58 10.05
N CYS A 219 9.73 -0.44 9.74
CA CYS A 219 11.04 -0.02 10.24
C CYS A 219 11.26 1.47 9.95
N VAL A 220 12.18 2.07 10.72
CA VAL A 220 12.70 3.43 10.46
C VAL A 220 14.13 3.33 9.91
N ASP A 221 14.94 2.46 10.49
CA ASP A 221 16.35 2.26 10.16
C ASP A 221 16.62 0.90 9.51
N GLY A 222 15.64 0.38 8.75
CA GLY A 222 15.78 -0.88 8.03
C GLY A 222 16.89 -0.84 6.99
N THR A 223 17.42 -2.02 6.64
CA THR A 223 18.43 -2.16 5.58
C THR A 223 17.97 -3.02 4.42
N ARG A 224 17.03 -3.95 4.69
CA ARG A 224 16.49 -4.89 3.69
C ARG A 224 15.05 -5.27 4.01
N LEU A 225 14.25 -5.40 2.96
CA LEU A 225 12.90 -5.97 2.98
C LEU A 225 12.78 -6.98 1.85
N GLU A 226 12.03 -8.06 2.08
CA GLU A 226 11.62 -9.02 1.07
C GLU A 226 10.09 -9.00 0.96
N ILE A 227 9.57 -8.98 -0.27
CA ILE A 227 8.15 -8.84 -0.53
C ILE A 227 7.76 -9.88 -1.57
N GLU A 228 6.70 -10.63 -1.29
CA GLU A 228 6.15 -11.63 -2.21
C GLU A 228 4.63 -11.55 -2.26
N ILE A 229 4.06 -11.82 -3.44
CA ILE A 229 2.62 -11.98 -3.58
C ILE A 229 2.26 -13.45 -3.37
N LEU A 230 1.15 -13.67 -2.70
CA LEU A 230 0.54 -14.96 -2.45
C LEU A 230 -0.80 -14.96 -3.17
N PRO A 231 -0.91 -15.64 -4.32
CA PRO A 231 -2.12 -15.59 -5.13
C PRO A 231 -3.32 -16.27 -4.43
N ARG A 232 -4.49 -15.66 -4.55
CA ARG A 232 -5.79 -16.22 -4.16
C ARG A 232 -5.82 -16.80 -2.76
N GLN A 233 -5.41 -16.01 -1.77
CA GLN A 233 -5.32 -16.49 -0.38
C GLN A 233 -6.62 -16.34 0.40
N ILE A 234 -7.38 -15.28 0.16
CA ILE A 234 -8.56 -14.95 0.95
C ILE A 234 -9.74 -14.64 0.04
N GLU A 235 -10.93 -15.11 0.43
CA GLU A 235 -12.18 -14.63 -0.13
C GLU A 235 -12.60 -13.33 0.54
N VAL A 236 -12.99 -12.35 -0.27
CA VAL A 236 -13.53 -11.06 0.20
C VAL A 236 -14.96 -10.92 -0.32
N VAL A 237 -15.85 -10.50 0.59
CA VAL A 237 -17.23 -10.17 0.21
C VAL A 237 -17.22 -8.81 -0.48
N CYS A 238 -17.76 -8.74 -1.69
CA CYS A 238 -17.79 -7.56 -2.54
C CYS A 238 -19.23 -7.17 -2.94
N ALA A 239 -19.41 -6.04 -3.58
CA ALA A 239 -20.70 -5.70 -4.19
C ALA A 239 -21.01 -6.68 -5.33
N ALA A 240 -22.30 -6.99 -5.53
CA ALA A 240 -22.73 -7.69 -6.71
C ALA A 240 -22.26 -6.94 -7.96
N LYS A 241 -21.65 -7.66 -8.91
CA LYS A 241 -21.34 -7.07 -10.22
C LYS A 241 -22.67 -6.61 -10.83
N LYS A 242 -22.76 -5.32 -11.15
CA LYS A 242 -23.86 -4.84 -11.98
C LYS A 242 -23.58 -5.37 -13.41
N ASP A 243 -24.47 -6.22 -13.88
CA ASP A 243 -24.51 -6.66 -15.27
C ASP A 243 -24.66 -5.44 -16.20
#